data_9d77cebb524f5609b3a5f0e9b1e61042
#
_entry.id   9d77cebb524f5609b3a5f0e9b1e61042
#
_cell.length_a   1.000
_cell.length_b   1.000
_cell.length_c   1.000
_cell.angle_alpha   90.00
_cell.angle_beta   90.00
_cell.angle_gamma   90.00
#
_symmetry.space_group_name_H-M   'P 1'
#
loop_
_entity.id
_entity.type
_entity.pdbx_description
1 polymer ?
#
loop_
_entity_poly.entity_id
_entity_poly.type
_entity_poly.pdbx_seq_one_letter_code
_entity_poly.pdbx_strand_id
1 'polypeptide(L)' 'MSKHILVALPLTDELQTRLRAAVPSFAYRFTTQETVTLEEILWADAILGNVPVELIRQNDHLEWFQSNF' A
#
# COMPACT_ATOMS: atom_id res chain seq x y z
N MET A 1 -8.71 9.52 -12.58
CA MET A 1 -8.92 8.34 -11.74
C MET A 1 -7.93 8.33 -10.58
N SER A 2 -8.38 7.88 -9.44
CA SER A 2 -7.50 7.82 -8.26
C SER A 2 -6.54 6.65 -8.36
N LYS A 3 -5.28 6.88 -7.98
CA LYS A 3 -4.33 5.80 -7.79
C LYS A 3 -4.62 5.07 -6.49
N HIS A 4 -4.40 3.78 -6.47
CA HIS A 4 -4.59 2.93 -5.30
C HIS A 4 -3.25 2.73 -4.61
N ILE A 5 -3.15 3.22 -3.37
CA ILE A 5 -1.92 3.13 -2.59
C ILE A 5 -2.15 2.16 -1.42
N LEU A 6 -1.37 1.10 -1.39
CA LEU A 6 -1.38 0.16 -0.27
C LEU A 6 -0.20 0.48 0.64
N VAL A 7 -0.50 0.70 1.92
CA VAL A 7 0.52 1.01 2.92
C VAL A 7 0.59 -0.15 3.90
N ALA A 8 1.67 -0.91 3.81
CA ALA A 8 1.89 -2.11 4.65
C ALA A 8 2.86 -1.78 5.77
N LEU A 9 2.46 -0.80 6.60
CA LEU A 9 3.24 -0.34 7.75
C LEU A 9 2.32 -0.20 8.95
N PRO A 10 2.81 -0.49 10.16
CA PRO A 10 2.01 -0.34 11.38
C PRO A 10 1.91 1.13 11.81
N LEU A 11 1.13 1.91 11.08
CA LEU A 11 0.98 3.33 11.34
C LEU A 11 -0.11 3.59 12.38
N THR A 12 0.10 4.65 13.18
CA THR A 12 -0.94 5.14 14.08
C THR A 12 -2.06 5.82 13.29
N ASP A 13 -3.23 5.96 13.90
CA ASP A 13 -4.36 6.64 13.26
C ASP A 13 -3.98 8.06 12.83
N GLU A 14 -3.19 8.75 13.64
CA GLU A 14 -2.74 10.10 13.32
C GLU A 14 -1.89 10.12 12.05
N LEU A 15 -0.95 9.19 11.92
CA LEU A 15 -0.08 9.12 10.74
C LEU A 15 -0.87 8.74 9.50
N GLN A 16 -1.85 7.84 9.64
CA GLN A 16 -2.72 7.48 8.53
C GLN A 16 -3.51 8.70 8.05
N THR A 17 -4.05 9.48 8.98
CA THR A 17 -4.79 10.69 8.65
C THR A 17 -3.91 11.70 7.93
N ARG A 18 -2.68 11.88 8.41
CA ARG A 18 -1.73 12.81 7.78
C ARG A 18 -1.39 12.39 6.35
N LEU A 19 -1.20 11.09 6.14
CA LEU A 19 -0.86 10.58 4.82
C LEU A 19 -2.01 10.80 3.84
N ARG A 20 -3.24 10.53 4.27
CA ARG A 20 -4.42 10.76 3.43
C ARG A 20 -4.60 12.24 3.10
N ALA A 21 -4.29 13.12 4.06
CA ALA A 21 -4.41 14.56 3.87
C ALA A 21 -3.35 15.11 2.93
N ALA A 22 -2.17 14.47 2.88
CA ALA A 22 -1.06 14.93 2.04
C ALA A 22 -1.39 14.78 0.55
N VAL A 23 -2.05 13.68 0.17
CA VAL A 23 -2.44 13.45 -1.23
C VAL A 23 -3.87 12.91 -1.24
N PRO A 24 -4.87 13.78 -1.09
CA PRO A 24 -6.26 13.34 -0.93
C PRO A 24 -6.89 12.75 -2.19
N SER A 25 -6.26 12.92 -3.35
CA SER A 25 -6.76 12.34 -4.60
C SER A 25 -6.46 10.85 -4.75
N PHE A 26 -5.62 10.29 -3.87
CA PHE A 26 -5.29 8.86 -3.89
C PHE A 26 -6.24 8.09 -3.00
N ALA A 27 -6.50 6.83 -3.37
CA ALA A 27 -7.24 5.91 -2.51
C ALA A 27 -6.23 5.09 -1.71
N TYR A 28 -6.37 5.08 -0.39
CA TYR A 28 -5.42 4.41 0.50
C TYR A 28 -6.04 3.22 1.18
N ARG A 29 -5.25 2.15 1.36
CA ARG A 29 -5.55 1.05 2.26
C ARG A 29 -4.34 0.84 3.16
N PHE A 30 -4.60 0.60 4.45
CA PHE A 30 -3.55 0.40 5.44
C PHE A 30 -3.60 -1.03 5.94
N THR A 31 -2.45 -1.69 5.95
CA THR A 31 -2.33 -3.07 6.38
C THR A 31 -0.97 -3.27 7.03
N THR A 32 -0.63 -4.51 7.36
CA THR A 32 0.71 -4.85 7.88
C THR A 32 1.26 -6.02 7.08
N GLN A 33 2.54 -6.30 7.28
CA GLN A 33 3.19 -7.42 6.61
C GLN A 33 2.50 -8.75 6.93
N GLU A 34 1.99 -8.91 8.15
CA GLU A 34 1.37 -10.15 8.61
C GLU A 34 -0.08 -10.29 8.13
N THR A 35 -0.78 -9.20 7.90
CA THR A 35 -2.21 -9.24 7.60
C THR A 35 -2.56 -8.90 6.15
N VAL A 36 -1.57 -8.50 5.36
CA VAL A 36 -1.80 -8.14 3.95
C VAL A 36 -2.31 -9.36 3.18
N THR A 37 -3.28 -9.13 2.28
CA THR A 37 -3.87 -10.18 1.46
C THR A 37 -3.47 -10.00 0.00
N LEU A 38 -3.57 -11.09 -0.78
CA LEU A 38 -3.32 -11.03 -2.21
C LEU A 38 -4.28 -10.05 -2.89
N GLU A 39 -5.54 -10.02 -2.45
CA GLU A 39 -6.53 -9.11 -3.00
C GLU A 39 -6.08 -7.66 -2.85
N GLU A 40 -5.53 -7.30 -1.69
CA GLU A 40 -5.00 -5.95 -1.47
C GLU A 40 -3.81 -5.66 -2.37
N ILE A 41 -2.92 -6.62 -2.54
CA ILE A 41 -1.77 -6.49 -3.43
C ILE A 41 -2.21 -6.24 -4.86
N LEU A 42 -3.20 -7.00 -5.35
CA LEU A 42 -3.69 -6.87 -6.72
C LEU A 42 -4.48 -5.56 -6.93
N TRP A 43 -5.06 -5.02 -5.86
CA TRP A 43 -5.77 -3.75 -5.91
C TRP A 43 -4.82 -2.57 -6.09
N ALA A 44 -3.58 -2.68 -5.60
CA ALA A 44 -2.66 -1.55 -5.48
C ALA A 44 -2.03 -1.16 -6.81
N ASP A 45 -1.87 0.14 -7.04
CA ASP A 45 -1.04 0.70 -8.10
C ASP A 45 0.34 1.05 -7.57
N ALA A 46 0.44 1.30 -6.28
CA ALA A 46 1.71 1.54 -5.60
C ALA A 46 1.65 0.93 -4.20
N ILE A 47 2.79 0.47 -3.71
CA ILE A 47 2.88 -0.18 -2.40
C ILE A 47 4.02 0.47 -1.61
N LEU A 48 3.71 0.85 -0.38
CA LEU A 48 4.70 1.38 0.56
C LEU A 48 4.78 0.42 1.76
N GLY A 49 5.99 -0.02 2.07
CA GLY A 49 6.21 -0.89 3.21
C GLY A 49 6.65 -2.28 2.82
N ASN A 50 6.58 -3.20 3.77
CA ASN A 50 7.09 -4.56 3.58
C ASN A 50 5.97 -5.53 3.26
N VAL A 51 6.03 -6.14 2.08
CA VAL A 51 5.09 -7.19 1.68
C VAL A 51 5.90 -8.35 1.07
N PRO A 52 5.37 -9.59 1.11
CA PRO A 52 6.05 -10.72 0.49
C PRO A 52 6.25 -10.52 -1.00
N VAL A 53 7.48 -10.74 -1.48
CA VAL A 53 7.82 -10.55 -2.90
C VAL A 53 6.97 -11.43 -3.80
N GLU A 54 6.63 -12.63 -3.34
CA GLU A 54 5.81 -13.57 -4.10
C GLU A 54 4.44 -12.97 -4.43
N LEU A 55 3.89 -12.17 -3.54
CA LEU A 55 2.60 -11.52 -3.77
C LEU A 55 2.74 -10.36 -4.75
N ILE A 56 3.83 -9.58 -4.63
CA ILE A 56 4.09 -8.46 -5.52
C ILE A 56 4.19 -8.92 -6.97
N ARG A 57 4.82 -10.08 -7.20
CA ARG A 57 4.99 -10.62 -8.55
C ARG A 57 3.68 -10.94 -9.25
N GLN A 58 2.60 -11.11 -8.50
CA GLN A 58 1.30 -11.40 -9.07
C GLN A 58 0.54 -10.15 -9.52
N ASN A 59 1.04 -8.97 -9.17
CA ASN A 59 0.46 -7.70 -9.61
C ASN A 59 1.17 -7.27 -10.88
N ASP A 60 0.46 -7.24 -12.01
CA ASP A 60 1.01 -6.91 -13.31
C ASP A 60 0.84 -5.44 -13.69
N HIS A 61 0.24 -4.63 -12.82
CA HIS A 61 0.04 -3.20 -13.10
C HIS A 61 0.67 -2.29 -12.04
N LEU A 62 1.49 -2.84 -11.14
CA LEU A 62 2.12 -2.06 -10.08
C LEU A 62 3.12 -1.07 -10.69
N GLU A 63 2.94 0.20 -10.36
CA GLU A 63 3.77 1.28 -10.91
C GLU A 63 4.95 1.61 -10.01
N TRP A 64 4.81 1.33 -8.71
CA TRP A 64 5.83 1.75 -7.75
C TRP A 64 5.76 0.90 -6.48
N PHE A 65 6.93 0.56 -5.97
CA PHE A 65 7.05 -0.18 -4.71
C PHE A 65 8.25 0.37 -3.93
N GLN A 66 8.02 0.69 -2.68
CA GLN A 66 9.06 1.19 -1.77
C GLN A 66 9.10 0.32 -0.53
N SER A 67 10.17 -0.44 -0.37
CA SER A 67 10.42 -1.22 0.84
C SER A 67 10.82 -0.29 1.98
N ASN A 68 10.52 -0.72 3.22
CA ASN A 68 10.88 0.02 4.42
C ASN A 68 12.30 -0.32 4.91
N PHE A 69 13.01 -1.14 4.20
CA PHE A 69 14.39 -1.47 4.56
C PHE A 69 15.38 -0.63 3.80
#